data_569e3e5f21b339d7524d7df628f92190
#
_entry.id   569e3e5f21b339d7524d7df628f92190
#
_cell.length_a   1.000
_cell.length_b   1.000
_cell.length_c   1.000
_cell.angle_alpha   90.00
_cell.angle_beta   90.00
_cell.angle_gamma   90.00
#
_symmetry.space_group_name_H-M   'P 1'
#
loop_
_entity.id
_entity.type
_entity.pdbx_description
1 polymer ?
#
loop_
_entity_poly.entity_id
_entity_poly.type
_entity_poly.pdbx_seq_one_letter_code
_entity_poly.pdbx_strand_id
1 'polypeptide(L)'
;MLKFCENLIRNNAKKNILYDPTLCFLFNKKELKDLYFGLINNNSYNIQYIKEPTEEIKLKAVKKNGDVIKYIKNPTEEMELLAIKQNAFNIQFIKNPTEQVQLEAMKQQPYYLHFIENPTEKVQLEAVKNNGYAIKFIDNQTEEMKWLAIKNIVLSIEYIKNPTEEMKLAAVKEDGNTIQFIDNPTEEIKLLAIKNDGYVIQYIDNPTEEMKLAAVKEDGHAIQFIDNPTEEMKIEAVKQSGYAIQHINNPTEEMKIEAVKQNGLVLKYIEEPTDEIKWLAVQQNSDAMKIINKSNRKNKMVDCEVK
;
A
#
# COMPACT_ATOMS: atom_id res chain seq x y z
N MET A 1 -0.68 -18.23 54.10
CA MET A 1 -1.92 -18.53 53.40
C MET A 1 -1.92 -17.92 51.99
N LEU A 2 -1.73 -16.63 51.77
CA LEU A 2 -1.68 -16.00 50.45
C LEU A 2 -0.67 -16.67 49.46
N LYS A 3 0.58 -16.90 49.90
CA LYS A 3 1.60 -17.61 49.10
C LYS A 3 1.22 -19.06 48.74
N PHE A 4 0.50 -19.74 49.62
CA PHE A 4 0.00 -21.08 49.37
C PHE A 4 -1.10 -21.07 48.28
N CYS A 5 -2.01 -20.12 48.40
CA CYS A 5 -3.07 -19.91 47.39
C CYS A 5 -2.51 -19.45 46.04
N GLU A 6 -1.51 -18.56 45.99
CA GLU A 6 -0.81 -18.17 44.79
C GLU A 6 -0.10 -19.36 44.14
N ASN A 7 0.54 -20.26 44.89
CA ASN A 7 1.16 -21.45 44.38
C ASN A 7 0.12 -22.49 43.93
N LEU A 8 -0.98 -22.65 44.64
CA LEU A 8 -2.09 -23.53 44.20
C LEU A 8 -2.71 -23.04 42.88
N ILE A 9 -2.90 -21.72 42.78
CA ILE A 9 -3.41 -21.06 41.58
C ILE A 9 -2.40 -21.14 40.41
N ARG A 10 -1.10 -20.93 40.65
CA ARG A 10 -0.06 -21.12 39.64
C ARG A 10 0.04 -22.56 39.13
N ASN A 11 -0.08 -23.54 40.01
CA ASN A 11 0.00 -24.95 39.65
C ASN A 11 -1.29 -25.47 39.01
N ASN A 12 -2.44 -24.90 39.36
CA ASN A 12 -3.74 -25.27 38.83
C ASN A 12 -4.16 -24.43 37.61
N ALA A 13 -3.55 -23.25 37.37
CA ALA A 13 -3.73 -22.48 36.12
C ALA A 13 -3.35 -23.30 34.86
N LYS A 14 -2.41 -24.25 34.97
CA LYS A 14 -2.09 -25.25 33.94
C LYS A 14 -3.19 -26.32 33.73
N LYS A 15 -4.20 -26.41 34.62
CA LYS A 15 -5.23 -27.48 34.63
C LYS A 15 -6.69 -26.98 34.58
N ASN A 16 -6.97 -25.74 34.18
CA ASN A 16 -8.33 -25.16 34.15
C ASN A 16 -9.08 -25.13 35.51
N ILE A 17 -8.38 -25.11 36.65
CA ILE A 17 -8.99 -25.25 38.01
C ILE A 17 -8.86 -23.97 38.82
N LEU A 18 -8.94 -22.77 38.21
CA LEU A 18 -9.24 -21.54 39.00
C LEU A 18 -10.74 -21.43 39.38
N TYR A 19 -11.52 -22.39 38.94
CA TYR A 19 -12.91 -22.58 39.30
C TYR A 19 -13.03 -23.85 40.19
N ASP A 20 -12.61 -23.73 41.45
CA ASP A 20 -13.03 -24.64 42.49
C ASP A 20 -14.09 -23.96 43.35
N PRO A 21 -15.35 -24.43 43.35
CA PRO A 21 -16.38 -23.93 44.25
C PRO A 21 -15.94 -23.96 45.75
N THR A 22 -15.01 -24.84 46.10
CA THR A 22 -14.45 -24.93 47.45
C THR A 22 -13.62 -23.71 47.85
N LEU A 23 -13.00 -22.99 46.92
CA LEU A 23 -12.31 -21.72 47.19
C LEU A 23 -13.31 -20.62 47.65
N CYS A 24 -14.53 -20.60 47.10
CA CYS A 24 -15.57 -19.66 47.50
C CYS A 24 -16.08 -19.92 48.92
N PHE A 25 -15.91 -21.13 49.47
CA PHE A 25 -16.23 -21.44 50.87
C PHE A 25 -15.10 -21.13 51.84
N LEU A 26 -13.85 -21.06 51.34
CA LEU A 26 -12.66 -20.82 52.18
C LEU A 26 -12.33 -19.35 52.37
N PHE A 27 -12.84 -18.45 51.53
CA PHE A 27 -12.54 -17.02 51.56
C PHE A 27 -13.81 -16.18 51.70
N ASN A 28 -13.78 -15.15 52.56
CA ASN A 28 -14.82 -14.16 52.52
C ASN A 28 -14.74 -13.29 51.26
N LYS A 29 -15.82 -12.54 50.98
CA LYS A 29 -15.96 -11.74 49.74
C LYS A 29 -14.82 -10.73 49.52
N LYS A 30 -14.24 -10.20 50.62
CA LYS A 30 -13.12 -9.24 50.57
C LYS A 30 -11.81 -9.94 50.26
N GLU A 31 -11.52 -11.06 50.89
CA GLU A 31 -10.31 -11.84 50.65
C GLU A 31 -10.25 -12.41 49.22
N LEU A 32 -11.41 -12.86 48.71
CA LEU A 32 -11.53 -13.33 47.33
C LEU A 32 -11.26 -12.20 46.33
N LYS A 33 -11.78 -10.98 46.60
CA LYS A 33 -11.51 -9.80 45.79
C LYS A 33 -10.02 -9.45 45.80
N ASP A 34 -9.38 -9.42 46.94
CA ASP A 34 -7.93 -9.12 47.08
C ASP A 34 -7.08 -10.15 46.34
N LEU A 35 -7.46 -11.44 46.39
CA LEU A 35 -6.84 -12.51 45.69
C LEU A 35 -6.93 -12.29 44.16
N TYR A 36 -8.12 -12.00 43.62
CA TYR A 36 -8.33 -11.73 42.20
C TYR A 36 -7.55 -10.50 41.73
N PHE A 37 -7.49 -9.44 42.53
CA PHE A 37 -6.65 -8.29 42.24
C PHE A 37 -5.17 -8.63 42.21
N GLY A 38 -4.69 -9.48 43.10
CA GLY A 38 -3.31 -9.99 43.07
C GLY A 38 -3.01 -10.77 41.82
N LEU A 39 -3.94 -11.63 41.37
CA LEU A 39 -3.82 -12.39 40.10
C LEU A 39 -3.77 -11.49 38.90
N ILE A 40 -4.65 -10.50 38.81
CA ILE A 40 -4.69 -9.54 37.69
C ILE A 40 -3.44 -8.65 37.71
N ASN A 41 -2.96 -8.24 38.89
CA ASN A 41 -1.71 -7.50 39.00
C ASN A 41 -0.49 -8.29 38.56
N ASN A 42 -0.48 -9.61 38.76
CA ASN A 42 0.60 -10.47 38.26
C ASN A 42 0.50 -10.65 36.74
N ASN A 43 -0.67 -11.04 36.23
CA ASN A 43 -0.94 -11.21 34.80
C ASN A 43 -2.43 -10.93 34.51
N SER A 44 -2.73 -9.88 33.73
CA SER A 44 -4.10 -9.50 33.35
C SER A 44 -4.84 -10.61 32.58
N TYR A 45 -4.15 -11.47 31.86
CA TYR A 45 -4.76 -12.62 31.17
C TYR A 45 -5.38 -13.64 32.13
N ASN A 46 -5.10 -13.59 33.43
CA ASN A 46 -5.75 -14.43 34.42
C ASN A 46 -7.26 -14.18 34.52
N ILE A 47 -7.77 -13.05 33.97
CA ILE A 47 -9.20 -12.75 33.91
C ILE A 47 -10.01 -13.88 33.23
N GLN A 48 -9.44 -14.55 32.23
CA GLN A 48 -10.10 -15.64 31.51
C GLN A 48 -10.47 -16.83 32.42
N TYR A 49 -9.82 -16.97 33.56
CA TYR A 49 -10.04 -18.06 34.51
C TYR A 49 -10.96 -17.69 35.66
N ILE A 50 -11.38 -16.43 35.77
CA ILE A 50 -12.32 -15.97 36.78
C ILE A 50 -13.75 -16.07 36.24
N LYS A 51 -14.58 -16.96 36.82
CA LYS A 51 -15.90 -17.29 36.29
C LYS A 51 -16.85 -16.11 36.21
N GLU A 52 -16.94 -15.30 37.27
CA GLU A 52 -17.83 -14.15 37.39
C GLU A 52 -17.06 -12.96 37.94
N PRO A 53 -16.15 -12.36 37.14
CA PRO A 53 -15.39 -11.22 37.61
C PRO A 53 -16.30 -10.00 37.81
N THR A 54 -16.13 -9.29 38.91
CA THR A 54 -16.82 -8.01 39.15
C THR A 54 -16.38 -6.96 38.12
N GLU A 55 -17.19 -5.94 37.88
CA GLU A 55 -16.86 -4.85 36.97
C GLU A 55 -15.51 -4.19 37.31
N GLU A 56 -15.21 -4.06 38.62
CA GLU A 56 -13.93 -3.49 39.08
C GLU A 56 -12.72 -4.36 38.72
N ILE A 57 -12.86 -5.69 38.77
CA ILE A 57 -11.82 -6.63 38.39
C ILE A 57 -11.63 -6.61 36.86
N LYS A 58 -12.72 -6.62 36.09
CA LYS A 58 -12.72 -6.49 34.64
C LYS A 58 -12.00 -5.20 34.20
N LEU A 59 -12.43 -4.05 34.77
CA LEU A 59 -11.87 -2.75 34.48
C LEU A 59 -10.36 -2.70 34.79
N LYS A 60 -9.95 -3.25 35.93
CA LYS A 60 -8.52 -3.33 36.27
C LYS A 60 -7.73 -4.17 35.28
N ALA A 61 -8.27 -5.29 34.83
CA ALA A 61 -7.63 -6.14 33.87
C ALA A 61 -7.41 -5.40 32.53
N VAL A 62 -8.45 -4.71 32.04
CA VAL A 62 -8.39 -3.93 30.79
C VAL A 62 -7.44 -2.73 30.93
N LYS A 63 -7.46 -2.00 32.06
CA LYS A 63 -6.53 -0.90 32.33
C LYS A 63 -5.07 -1.36 32.24
N LYS A 64 -4.80 -2.58 32.68
CA LYS A 64 -3.46 -3.15 32.62
C LYS A 64 -3.07 -3.66 31.21
N ASN A 65 -4.01 -4.28 30.51
CA ASN A 65 -3.83 -4.74 29.15
C ASN A 65 -5.19 -4.83 28.43
N GLY A 66 -5.39 -3.99 27.41
CA GLY A 66 -6.62 -3.94 26.63
C GLY A 66 -6.95 -5.22 25.89
N ASP A 67 -5.95 -6.02 25.51
CA ASP A 67 -6.14 -7.26 24.74
C ASP A 67 -6.92 -8.35 25.51
N VAL A 68 -7.10 -8.16 26.82
CA VAL A 68 -7.92 -9.10 27.61
C VAL A 68 -9.43 -8.90 27.42
N ILE A 69 -9.84 -7.85 26.70
CA ILE A 69 -11.25 -7.56 26.39
C ILE A 69 -11.95 -8.77 25.74
N LYS A 70 -11.24 -9.56 24.95
CA LYS A 70 -11.72 -10.79 24.30
C LYS A 70 -12.18 -11.88 25.26
N TYR A 71 -11.78 -11.80 26.53
CA TYR A 71 -12.17 -12.75 27.57
C TYR A 71 -13.27 -12.19 28.50
N ILE A 72 -13.69 -10.94 28.27
CA ILE A 72 -14.67 -10.26 29.12
C ILE A 72 -16.05 -10.35 28.48
N LYS A 73 -16.98 -11.04 29.18
CA LYS A 73 -18.37 -11.05 28.76
C LYS A 73 -19.04 -9.73 29.14
N ASN A 74 -19.77 -9.14 28.19
CA ASN A 74 -20.49 -7.87 28.35
C ASN A 74 -19.57 -6.77 28.96
N PRO A 75 -18.53 -6.32 28.23
CA PRO A 75 -17.72 -5.21 28.69
C PRO A 75 -18.56 -3.92 28.73
N THR A 76 -18.22 -2.99 29.62
CA THR A 76 -18.79 -1.65 29.58
C THR A 76 -18.12 -0.81 28.51
N GLU A 77 -18.79 0.24 28.03
CA GLU A 77 -18.22 1.17 27.06
C GLU A 77 -16.88 1.77 27.52
N GLU A 78 -16.73 2.06 28.86
CA GLU A 78 -15.44 2.49 29.42
C GLU A 78 -14.34 1.46 29.17
N MET A 79 -14.62 0.17 29.35
CA MET A 79 -13.65 -0.90 29.12
C MET A 79 -13.33 -1.03 27.63
N GLU A 80 -14.33 -0.93 26.77
CA GLU A 80 -14.17 -0.97 25.33
C GLU A 80 -13.29 0.18 24.84
N LEU A 81 -13.59 1.41 25.24
CA LEU A 81 -12.78 2.59 24.91
C LEU A 81 -11.34 2.48 25.41
N LEU A 82 -11.13 1.97 26.64
CA LEU A 82 -9.79 1.74 27.16
C LEU A 82 -9.02 0.70 26.37
N ALA A 83 -9.68 -0.38 25.98
CA ALA A 83 -9.07 -1.44 25.16
C ALA A 83 -8.70 -0.91 23.77
N ILE A 84 -9.60 -0.14 23.13
CA ILE A 84 -9.33 0.48 21.82
C ILE A 84 -8.21 1.51 21.89
N LYS A 85 -8.18 2.37 22.93
CA LYS A 85 -7.10 3.35 23.10
C LYS A 85 -5.73 2.72 23.25
N GLN A 86 -5.65 1.52 23.82
CA GLN A 86 -4.40 0.78 23.92
C GLN A 86 -4.04 0.08 22.59
N ASN A 87 -5.05 -0.48 21.91
CA ASN A 87 -4.86 -1.20 20.66
C ASN A 87 -6.19 -1.27 19.89
N ALA A 88 -6.29 -0.52 18.78
CA ALA A 88 -7.49 -0.47 17.95
C ALA A 88 -7.90 -1.84 17.39
N PHE A 89 -6.96 -2.80 17.29
CA PHE A 89 -7.23 -4.18 16.84
C PHE A 89 -8.25 -4.90 17.72
N ASN A 90 -8.43 -4.44 18.98
CA ASN A 90 -9.41 -5.00 19.90
C ASN A 90 -10.86 -4.83 19.44
N ILE A 91 -11.14 -3.97 18.45
CA ILE A 91 -12.49 -3.77 17.90
C ILE A 91 -13.11 -5.08 17.40
N GLN A 92 -12.31 -5.99 16.87
CA GLN A 92 -12.78 -7.30 16.37
C GLN A 92 -13.36 -8.22 17.47
N PHE A 93 -13.01 -7.96 18.73
CA PHE A 93 -13.48 -8.76 19.89
C PHE A 93 -14.66 -8.14 20.59
N ILE A 94 -15.07 -6.94 20.20
CA ILE A 94 -16.18 -6.21 20.83
C ILE A 94 -17.45 -6.47 20.01
N LYS A 95 -18.42 -7.09 20.65
CA LYS A 95 -19.71 -7.37 20.02
C LYS A 95 -20.60 -6.14 20.12
N ASN A 96 -21.07 -5.62 19.00
CA ASN A 96 -21.91 -4.42 18.90
C ASN A 96 -21.28 -3.18 19.59
N PRO A 97 -20.07 -2.73 19.16
CA PRO A 97 -19.43 -1.56 19.74
C PRO A 97 -20.29 -0.29 19.53
N THR A 98 -20.34 0.60 20.51
CA THR A 98 -21.03 1.89 20.35
C THR A 98 -20.37 2.74 19.26
N GLU A 99 -21.09 3.72 18.70
CA GLU A 99 -20.53 4.63 17.69
C GLU A 99 -19.26 5.31 18.19
N GLN A 100 -19.21 5.67 19.48
CA GLN A 100 -18.03 6.30 20.08
C GLN A 100 -16.81 5.37 20.09
N VAL A 101 -17.00 4.08 20.40
CA VAL A 101 -15.95 3.06 20.37
C VAL A 101 -15.46 2.83 18.93
N GLN A 102 -16.40 2.75 17.99
CA GLN A 102 -16.09 2.63 16.55
C GLN A 102 -15.27 3.83 16.05
N LEU A 103 -15.68 5.05 16.35
CA LEU A 103 -14.98 6.28 15.97
C LEU A 103 -13.55 6.33 16.55
N GLU A 104 -13.39 5.93 17.81
CA GLU A 104 -12.05 5.88 18.42
C GLU A 104 -11.14 4.87 17.73
N ALA A 105 -11.67 3.71 17.29
CA ALA A 105 -10.93 2.74 16.52
C ALA A 105 -10.54 3.30 15.13
N MET A 106 -11.46 3.99 14.44
CA MET A 106 -11.21 4.57 13.11
C MET A 106 -10.16 5.70 13.12
N LYS A 107 -10.06 6.45 14.21
CA LYS A 107 -9.00 7.46 14.37
C LYS A 107 -7.61 6.86 14.42
N GLN A 108 -7.46 5.68 14.99
CA GLN A 108 -6.17 5.01 15.11
C GLN A 108 -5.84 4.15 13.88
N GLN A 109 -6.81 3.36 13.42
CA GLN A 109 -6.59 2.43 12.33
C GLN A 109 -7.87 2.24 11.48
N PRO A 110 -8.06 3.06 10.43
CA PRO A 110 -9.22 3.02 9.55
C PRO A 110 -9.42 1.68 8.84
N TYR A 111 -8.34 0.93 8.64
CA TYR A 111 -8.39 -0.38 8.01
C TYR A 111 -9.28 -1.37 8.77
N TYR A 112 -9.44 -1.20 10.08
CA TYR A 112 -10.28 -2.09 10.91
C TYR A 112 -11.79 -1.85 10.73
N LEU A 113 -12.20 -0.97 9.82
CA LEU A 113 -13.61 -0.79 9.45
C LEU A 113 -14.27 -2.12 9.06
N HIS A 114 -13.52 -3.02 8.42
CA HIS A 114 -14.03 -4.34 8.01
C HIS A 114 -14.40 -5.29 9.17
N PHE A 115 -13.99 -4.99 10.40
CA PHE A 115 -14.41 -5.74 11.59
C PHE A 115 -15.74 -5.25 12.17
N ILE A 116 -16.26 -4.13 11.69
CA ILE A 116 -17.48 -3.51 12.24
C ILE A 116 -18.68 -3.90 11.38
N GLU A 117 -19.61 -4.62 11.99
CA GLU A 117 -20.91 -4.90 11.36
C GLU A 117 -21.76 -3.63 11.33
N ASN A 118 -22.26 -3.24 10.18
CA ASN A 118 -23.16 -2.08 9.98
C ASN A 118 -22.63 -0.76 10.61
N PRO A 119 -21.43 -0.27 10.21
CA PRO A 119 -20.93 1.00 10.67
C PRO A 119 -21.84 2.16 10.22
N THR A 120 -22.08 3.15 11.10
CA THR A 120 -22.85 4.36 10.73
C THR A 120 -22.09 5.16 9.65
N GLU A 121 -22.81 5.97 8.88
CA GLU A 121 -22.19 6.86 7.87
C GLU A 121 -21.07 7.72 8.47
N LYS A 122 -21.28 8.22 9.68
CA LYS A 122 -20.27 9.01 10.41
C LYS A 122 -18.99 8.22 10.69
N VAL A 123 -19.10 6.94 11.07
CA VAL A 123 -17.95 6.05 11.28
C VAL A 123 -17.23 5.77 9.95
N GLN A 124 -17.99 5.55 8.87
CA GLN A 124 -17.45 5.35 7.54
C GLN A 124 -16.69 6.60 7.05
N LEU A 125 -17.29 7.78 7.19
CA LEU A 125 -16.65 9.06 6.85
C LEU A 125 -15.36 9.29 7.66
N GLU A 126 -15.37 9.02 8.96
CA GLU A 126 -14.17 9.15 9.79
C GLU A 126 -13.07 8.18 9.34
N ALA A 127 -13.42 6.95 8.95
CA ALA A 127 -12.46 6.00 8.42
C ALA A 127 -11.85 6.50 7.10
N VAL A 128 -12.65 6.94 6.14
CA VAL A 128 -12.19 7.46 4.85
C VAL A 128 -11.37 8.74 5.01
N LYS A 129 -11.75 9.62 5.93
CA LYS A 129 -11.02 10.84 6.25
C LYS A 129 -9.61 10.56 6.75
N ASN A 130 -9.43 9.53 7.56
CA ASN A 130 -8.13 9.16 8.10
C ASN A 130 -7.30 8.29 7.14
N ASN A 131 -7.96 7.53 6.26
CA ASN A 131 -7.31 6.78 5.18
C ASN A 131 -8.29 6.55 4.02
N GLY A 132 -8.03 7.15 2.85
CA GLY A 132 -8.86 7.03 1.65
C GLY A 132 -9.12 5.60 1.22
N TYR A 133 -8.17 4.69 1.45
CA TYR A 133 -8.35 3.26 1.13
C TYR A 133 -9.42 2.56 1.98
N ALA A 134 -9.89 3.17 3.08
CA ALA A 134 -11.00 2.61 3.85
C ALA A 134 -12.30 2.51 3.04
N ILE A 135 -12.43 3.28 1.97
CA ILE A 135 -13.60 3.27 1.06
C ILE A 135 -13.86 1.88 0.47
N LYS A 136 -12.84 1.04 0.32
CA LYS A 136 -12.98 -0.35 -0.19
C LYS A 136 -13.87 -1.24 0.67
N PHE A 137 -14.05 -0.90 1.94
CA PHE A 137 -14.88 -1.64 2.89
C PHE A 137 -16.32 -1.09 2.97
N ILE A 138 -16.66 -0.10 2.14
CA ILE A 138 -17.96 0.58 2.17
C ILE A 138 -18.77 0.17 0.94
N ASP A 139 -19.92 -0.47 1.18
CA ASP A 139 -20.79 -0.89 0.09
C ASP A 139 -21.59 0.25 -0.53
N ASN A 140 -22.14 1.11 0.30
CA ASN A 140 -22.95 2.27 -0.11
C ASN A 140 -22.10 3.55 -0.01
N GLN A 141 -21.22 3.75 -1.00
CA GLN A 141 -20.33 4.90 -1.06
C GLN A 141 -21.10 6.17 -1.45
N THR A 142 -21.17 7.16 -0.56
CA THR A 142 -21.73 8.47 -0.90
C THR A 142 -20.74 9.30 -1.73
N GLU A 143 -21.24 10.30 -2.46
CA GLU A 143 -20.38 11.20 -3.24
C GLU A 143 -19.36 11.93 -2.35
N GLU A 144 -19.76 12.30 -1.13
CA GLU A 144 -18.87 12.90 -0.14
C GLU A 144 -17.72 11.95 0.24
N MET A 145 -18.02 10.67 0.50
CA MET A 145 -17.00 9.66 0.80
C MET A 145 -16.03 9.45 -0.35
N LYS A 146 -16.52 9.40 -1.59
CA LYS A 146 -15.72 9.22 -2.80
C LYS A 146 -14.73 10.39 -2.98
N TRP A 147 -15.22 11.63 -2.91
CA TRP A 147 -14.38 12.81 -2.99
C TRP A 147 -13.34 12.89 -1.85
N LEU A 148 -13.77 12.55 -0.64
CA LEU A 148 -12.89 12.52 0.51
C LEU A 148 -11.77 11.48 0.35
N ALA A 149 -12.10 10.31 -0.21
CA ALA A 149 -11.14 9.25 -0.49
C ALA A 149 -10.08 9.71 -1.50
N ILE A 150 -10.49 10.27 -2.66
CA ILE A 150 -9.59 10.78 -3.69
C ILE A 150 -8.69 11.89 -3.14
N LYS A 151 -9.27 12.82 -2.36
CA LYS A 151 -8.52 13.93 -1.76
C LYS A 151 -7.48 13.46 -0.73
N ASN A 152 -7.78 12.38 -0.02
CA ASN A 152 -6.87 11.82 0.97
C ASN A 152 -5.76 10.97 0.33
N ILE A 153 -6.17 10.06 -0.58
CA ILE A 153 -5.27 9.18 -1.33
C ILE A 153 -5.85 9.01 -2.73
N VAL A 154 -5.22 9.62 -3.72
CA VAL A 154 -5.72 9.63 -5.11
C VAL A 154 -5.90 8.23 -5.69
N LEU A 155 -5.00 7.30 -5.36
CA LEU A 155 -5.07 5.89 -5.78
C LEU A 155 -6.29 5.13 -5.21
N SER A 156 -7.02 5.72 -4.26
CA SER A 156 -8.27 5.15 -3.75
C SER A 156 -9.39 5.08 -4.80
N ILE A 157 -9.21 5.75 -5.95
CA ILE A 157 -10.13 5.66 -7.09
C ILE A 157 -10.34 4.22 -7.55
N GLU A 158 -9.35 3.35 -7.37
CA GLU A 158 -9.42 1.89 -7.63
C GLU A 158 -10.63 1.23 -6.94
N TYR A 159 -11.00 1.73 -5.75
CA TYR A 159 -12.06 1.15 -4.92
C TYR A 159 -13.37 1.93 -4.96
N ILE A 160 -13.44 2.99 -5.78
CA ILE A 160 -14.64 3.81 -5.93
C ILE A 160 -15.61 3.17 -6.93
N LYS A 161 -16.79 2.80 -6.46
CA LYS A 161 -17.86 2.26 -7.30
C LYS A 161 -18.45 3.40 -8.16
N ASN A 162 -18.41 3.22 -9.48
CA ASN A 162 -18.96 4.19 -10.45
C ASN A 162 -18.45 5.64 -10.19
N PRO A 163 -17.16 5.92 -10.36
CA PRO A 163 -16.63 7.27 -10.22
C PRO A 163 -17.21 8.17 -11.34
N THR A 164 -17.53 9.43 -11.01
CA THR A 164 -17.95 10.42 -12.02
C THR A 164 -16.78 10.82 -12.91
N GLU A 165 -17.08 11.37 -14.11
CA GLU A 165 -16.03 11.87 -15.00
C GLU A 165 -15.18 12.96 -14.33
N GLU A 166 -15.78 13.80 -13.48
CA GLU A 166 -15.08 14.81 -12.71
C GLU A 166 -14.09 14.19 -11.70
N MET A 167 -14.46 13.08 -11.05
CA MET A 167 -13.58 12.32 -10.16
C MET A 167 -12.42 11.69 -10.92
N LYS A 168 -12.70 11.09 -12.08
CA LYS A 168 -11.68 10.50 -12.95
C LYS A 168 -10.68 11.56 -13.42
N LEU A 169 -11.17 12.70 -13.91
CA LEU A 169 -10.34 13.83 -14.31
C LEU A 169 -9.49 14.38 -13.16
N ALA A 170 -10.09 14.53 -11.97
CA ALA A 170 -9.38 15.02 -10.80
C ALA A 170 -8.26 14.04 -10.39
N ALA A 171 -8.54 12.75 -10.41
CA ALA A 171 -7.55 11.73 -10.06
C ALA A 171 -6.38 11.70 -11.05
N VAL A 172 -6.67 11.69 -12.36
CA VAL A 172 -5.63 11.67 -13.41
C VAL A 172 -4.82 12.96 -13.42
N LYS A 173 -5.44 14.10 -13.08
CA LYS A 173 -4.72 15.37 -12.97
C LYS A 173 -3.72 15.38 -11.83
N GLU A 174 -4.04 14.75 -10.73
CA GLU A 174 -3.16 14.60 -9.57
C GLU A 174 -2.04 13.57 -9.81
N ASP A 175 -2.42 12.40 -10.37
CA ASP A 175 -1.49 11.32 -10.72
C ASP A 175 -1.97 10.61 -11.99
N GLY A 176 -1.23 10.76 -13.10
CA GLY A 176 -1.54 10.13 -14.39
C GLY A 176 -1.66 8.62 -14.31
N ASN A 177 -0.92 7.98 -13.40
CA ASN A 177 -0.94 6.53 -13.22
C ASN A 177 -2.30 5.99 -12.72
N THR A 178 -3.17 6.87 -12.20
CA THR A 178 -4.53 6.47 -11.81
C THR A 178 -5.38 5.98 -12.95
N ILE A 179 -5.01 6.28 -14.20
CA ILE A 179 -5.72 5.82 -15.41
C ILE A 179 -5.84 4.29 -15.46
N GLN A 180 -4.88 3.55 -14.91
CA GLN A 180 -4.90 2.08 -14.87
C GLN A 180 -6.10 1.51 -14.08
N PHE A 181 -6.73 2.33 -13.22
CA PHE A 181 -7.88 1.97 -12.38
C PHE A 181 -9.20 2.55 -12.89
N ILE A 182 -9.18 3.20 -14.06
CA ILE A 182 -10.35 3.86 -14.63
C ILE A 182 -10.92 3.05 -15.79
N ASP A 183 -12.10 2.49 -15.57
CA ASP A 183 -12.82 1.80 -16.63
C ASP A 183 -13.27 2.76 -17.72
N ASN A 184 -13.00 2.42 -18.99
CA ASN A 184 -13.43 3.16 -20.16
C ASN A 184 -13.14 4.67 -20.08
N PRO A 185 -11.87 5.08 -19.92
CA PRO A 185 -11.51 6.49 -19.87
C PRO A 185 -11.83 7.20 -21.19
N THR A 186 -12.33 8.45 -21.10
CA THR A 186 -12.53 9.29 -22.28
C THR A 186 -11.20 9.67 -22.92
N GLU A 187 -11.24 10.09 -24.21
CA GLU A 187 -10.03 10.55 -24.92
C GLU A 187 -9.36 11.73 -24.19
N GLU A 188 -10.16 12.61 -23.57
CA GLU A 188 -9.66 13.71 -22.74
C GLU A 188 -8.87 13.20 -21.53
N ILE A 189 -9.39 12.19 -20.80
CA ILE A 189 -8.72 11.59 -19.65
C ILE A 189 -7.42 10.90 -20.08
N LYS A 190 -7.43 10.16 -21.20
CA LYS A 190 -6.23 9.50 -21.76
C LYS A 190 -5.15 10.51 -22.10
N LEU A 191 -5.49 11.59 -22.81
CA LEU A 191 -4.55 12.64 -23.16
C LEU A 191 -4.02 13.39 -21.95
N LEU A 192 -4.88 13.64 -20.94
CA LEU A 192 -4.46 14.25 -19.70
C LEU A 192 -3.46 13.37 -18.92
N ALA A 193 -3.73 12.06 -18.87
CA ALA A 193 -2.82 11.10 -18.24
C ALA A 193 -1.45 11.09 -18.92
N ILE A 194 -1.42 11.02 -20.25
CA ILE A 194 -0.17 11.04 -21.05
C ILE A 194 0.62 12.32 -20.83
N LYS A 195 -0.04 13.48 -20.76
CA LYS A 195 0.61 14.76 -20.48
C LYS A 195 1.19 14.84 -19.07
N ASN A 196 0.61 14.10 -18.14
CA ASN A 196 1.13 14.01 -16.78
C ASN A 196 2.34 13.07 -16.69
N ASP A 197 2.25 11.92 -17.38
CA ASP A 197 3.31 10.92 -17.48
C ASP A 197 3.17 10.14 -18.79
N GLY A 198 4.13 10.28 -19.73
CA GLY A 198 4.12 9.58 -21.01
C GLY A 198 4.14 8.04 -20.88
N TYR A 199 4.67 7.54 -19.77
CA TYR A 199 4.79 6.11 -19.49
C TYR A 199 3.44 5.41 -19.31
N VAL A 200 2.39 6.17 -18.98
CA VAL A 200 1.02 5.64 -18.76
C VAL A 200 0.37 5.10 -20.04
N ILE A 201 0.96 5.34 -21.22
CA ILE A 201 0.45 4.78 -22.48
C ILE A 201 0.34 3.25 -22.42
N GLN A 202 1.15 2.58 -21.62
CA GLN A 202 1.08 1.14 -21.39
C GLN A 202 -0.28 0.66 -20.81
N TYR A 203 -1.04 1.56 -20.19
CA TYR A 203 -2.36 1.29 -19.59
C TYR A 203 -3.52 1.71 -20.50
N ILE A 204 -3.22 2.22 -21.69
CA ILE A 204 -4.23 2.74 -22.62
C ILE A 204 -4.47 1.74 -23.74
N ASP A 205 -5.66 1.14 -23.74
CA ASP A 205 -6.07 0.26 -24.82
C ASP A 205 -6.28 1.06 -26.13
N ASN A 206 -5.71 0.56 -27.23
CA ASN A 206 -5.84 1.11 -28.56
C ASN A 206 -5.55 2.62 -28.62
N PRO A 207 -4.34 3.08 -28.23
CA PRO A 207 -4.01 4.50 -28.27
C PRO A 207 -3.98 5.02 -29.72
N THR A 208 -4.48 6.25 -29.92
CA THR A 208 -4.40 6.93 -31.22
C THR A 208 -2.95 7.30 -31.56
N GLU A 209 -2.65 7.56 -32.84
CA GLU A 209 -1.31 8.02 -33.27
C GLU A 209 -0.92 9.35 -32.57
N GLU A 210 -1.89 10.23 -32.32
CA GLU A 210 -1.69 11.45 -31.55
C GLU A 210 -1.25 11.15 -30.11
N MET A 211 -1.90 10.19 -29.44
CA MET A 211 -1.54 9.75 -28.09
C MET A 211 -0.15 9.13 -28.03
N LYS A 212 0.18 8.27 -29.00
CA LYS A 212 1.50 7.64 -29.11
C LYS A 212 2.59 8.70 -29.26
N LEU A 213 2.38 9.67 -30.15
CA LEU A 213 3.33 10.77 -30.37
C LEU A 213 3.43 11.67 -29.11
N ALA A 214 2.33 11.97 -28.46
CA ALA A 214 2.34 12.74 -27.21
C ALA A 214 3.13 12.02 -26.12
N ALA A 215 2.92 10.71 -25.97
CA ALA A 215 3.62 9.90 -24.97
C ALA A 215 5.15 9.92 -25.14
N VAL A 216 5.66 9.74 -26.38
CA VAL A 216 7.10 9.76 -26.60
C VAL A 216 7.71 11.16 -26.50
N LYS A 217 6.91 12.23 -26.66
CA LYS A 217 7.35 13.61 -26.41
C LYS A 217 7.48 13.91 -24.94
N GLU A 218 6.61 13.35 -24.09
CA GLU A 218 6.69 13.49 -22.64
C GLU A 218 7.79 12.59 -22.05
N ASP A 219 7.84 11.32 -22.47
CA ASP A 219 8.90 10.38 -22.07
C ASP A 219 9.34 9.53 -23.27
N GLY A 220 10.58 9.71 -23.73
CA GLY A 220 11.14 8.94 -24.84
C GLY A 220 11.13 7.42 -24.63
N HIS A 221 11.18 6.97 -23.38
CA HIS A 221 11.11 5.53 -23.07
C HIS A 221 9.72 4.95 -23.28
N ALA A 222 8.65 5.78 -23.40
CA ALA A 222 7.30 5.33 -23.69
C ALA A 222 7.23 4.56 -25.03
N ILE A 223 8.21 4.77 -25.94
CA ILE A 223 8.28 4.06 -27.23
C ILE A 223 8.31 2.54 -27.09
N GLN A 224 8.80 2.01 -25.96
CA GLN A 224 8.83 0.55 -25.72
C GLN A 224 7.44 -0.09 -25.63
N PHE A 225 6.40 0.71 -25.36
CA PHE A 225 5.01 0.26 -25.27
C PHE A 225 4.20 0.53 -26.53
N ILE A 226 4.85 1.04 -27.60
CA ILE A 226 4.18 1.40 -28.84
C ILE A 226 4.50 0.36 -29.90
N ASP A 227 3.46 -0.39 -30.29
CA ASP A 227 3.57 -1.31 -31.42
C ASP A 227 3.72 -0.54 -32.73
N ASN A 228 4.71 -0.91 -33.53
CA ASN A 228 4.99 -0.33 -34.87
C ASN A 228 5.09 1.21 -34.84
N PRO A 229 6.01 1.80 -34.07
CA PRO A 229 6.16 3.24 -34.00
C PRO A 229 6.57 3.82 -35.35
N THR A 230 6.02 4.99 -35.69
CA THR A 230 6.42 5.72 -36.90
C THR A 230 7.86 6.26 -36.78
N GLU A 231 8.49 6.60 -37.94
CA GLU A 231 9.83 7.20 -37.90
C GLU A 231 9.84 8.53 -37.11
N GLU A 232 8.77 9.32 -37.20
CA GLU A 232 8.61 10.53 -36.41
C GLU A 232 8.64 10.23 -34.87
N MET A 233 7.91 9.22 -34.44
CA MET A 233 7.90 8.81 -33.00
C MET A 233 9.28 8.32 -32.56
N LYS A 234 9.99 7.57 -33.37
CA LYS A 234 11.34 7.08 -33.08
C LYS A 234 12.33 8.25 -32.91
N ILE A 235 12.28 9.22 -33.86
CA ILE A 235 13.12 10.41 -33.79
C ILE A 235 12.81 11.24 -32.55
N GLU A 236 11.54 11.50 -32.26
CA GLU A 236 11.13 12.27 -31.07
C GLU A 236 11.52 11.55 -29.77
N ALA A 237 11.37 10.22 -29.71
CA ALA A 237 11.79 9.43 -28.56
C ALA A 237 13.30 9.58 -28.28
N VAL A 238 14.13 9.50 -29.33
CA VAL A 238 15.59 9.66 -29.21
C VAL A 238 15.96 11.09 -28.85
N LYS A 239 15.26 12.11 -29.38
CA LYS A 239 15.47 13.51 -29.03
C LYS A 239 15.14 13.78 -27.56
N GLN A 240 14.06 13.17 -27.05
CA GLN A 240 13.66 13.31 -25.66
C GLN A 240 14.63 12.56 -24.72
N SER A 241 15.05 11.35 -25.11
CA SER A 241 16.01 10.55 -24.36
C SER A 241 16.88 9.71 -25.30
N GLY A 242 18.20 9.95 -25.34
CA GLY A 242 19.12 9.13 -26.11
C GLY A 242 19.07 7.64 -25.75
N TYR A 243 18.71 7.31 -24.51
CA TYR A 243 18.52 5.93 -24.09
C TYR A 243 17.32 5.23 -24.73
N ALA A 244 16.36 5.98 -25.30
CA ALA A 244 15.21 5.39 -26.00
C ALA A 244 15.64 4.52 -27.20
N ILE A 245 16.84 4.74 -27.75
CA ILE A 245 17.40 3.96 -28.88
C ILE A 245 17.45 2.46 -28.56
N GLN A 246 17.59 2.04 -27.32
CA GLN A 246 17.60 0.62 -26.93
C GLN A 246 16.28 -0.11 -27.22
N HIS A 247 15.19 0.64 -27.41
CA HIS A 247 13.84 0.12 -27.66
C HIS A 247 13.44 0.28 -29.14
N ILE A 248 14.35 0.81 -29.99
CA ILE A 248 14.09 1.05 -31.42
C ILE A 248 14.76 -0.02 -32.25
N ASN A 249 13.96 -0.81 -32.97
CA ASN A 249 14.46 -1.78 -33.95
C ASN A 249 14.94 -1.06 -35.20
N ASN A 250 16.14 -1.38 -35.64
CA ASN A 250 16.78 -0.82 -36.87
C ASN A 250 16.80 0.73 -36.84
N PRO A 251 17.45 1.37 -35.87
CA PRO A 251 17.55 2.82 -35.81
C PRO A 251 18.38 3.36 -37.01
N THR A 252 17.93 4.49 -37.57
CA THR A 252 18.70 5.17 -38.64
C THR A 252 20.02 5.75 -38.10
N GLU A 253 20.96 6.05 -38.99
CA GLU A 253 22.24 6.68 -38.64
C GLU A 253 22.01 8.03 -37.95
N GLU A 254 20.99 8.81 -38.35
CA GLU A 254 20.60 10.07 -37.72
C GLU A 254 20.16 9.86 -36.25
N MET A 255 19.35 8.84 -35.98
CA MET A 255 18.94 8.47 -34.63
C MET A 255 20.10 8.05 -33.74
N LYS A 256 21.05 7.25 -34.31
CA LYS A 256 22.26 6.80 -33.61
C LYS A 256 23.15 7.99 -33.24
N ILE A 257 23.36 8.93 -34.20
CA ILE A 257 24.14 10.15 -33.98
C ILE A 257 23.49 11.00 -32.91
N GLU A 258 22.18 11.24 -32.96
CA GLU A 258 21.45 12.04 -31.97
C GLU A 258 21.54 11.40 -30.58
N ALA A 259 21.37 10.09 -30.49
CA ALA A 259 21.47 9.37 -29.20
C ALA A 259 22.86 9.51 -28.56
N VAL A 260 23.95 9.33 -29.31
CA VAL A 260 25.31 9.44 -28.76
C VAL A 260 25.71 10.88 -28.46
N LYS A 261 25.17 11.89 -29.14
CA LYS A 261 25.35 13.30 -28.81
C LYS A 261 24.77 13.63 -27.46
N GLN A 262 23.64 13.03 -27.08
CA GLN A 262 23.05 13.22 -25.74
C GLN A 262 23.80 12.43 -24.67
N ASN A 263 24.14 11.17 -24.96
CA ASN A 263 24.87 10.33 -24.02
C ASN A 263 25.74 9.28 -24.76
N GLY A 264 27.06 9.45 -24.69
CA GLY A 264 28.01 8.55 -25.34
C GLY A 264 27.93 7.11 -24.84
N LEU A 265 27.43 6.84 -23.65
CA LEU A 265 27.30 5.51 -23.10
C LEU A 265 26.17 4.68 -23.75
N VAL A 266 25.26 5.33 -24.52
CA VAL A 266 24.24 4.60 -25.29
C VAL A 266 24.84 3.80 -26.45
N LEU A 267 26.11 4.03 -26.77
CA LEU A 267 26.88 3.26 -27.75
C LEU A 267 26.77 1.74 -27.52
N LYS A 268 26.59 1.29 -26.32
CA LYS A 268 26.42 -0.13 -25.95
C LYS A 268 25.14 -0.77 -26.54
N TYR A 269 24.17 0.05 -26.94
CA TYR A 269 22.90 -0.37 -27.53
C TYR A 269 22.86 -0.22 -29.06
N ILE A 270 23.93 0.31 -29.65
CA ILE A 270 24.05 0.51 -31.11
C ILE A 270 24.80 -0.65 -31.72
N GLU A 271 24.11 -1.44 -32.52
CA GLU A 271 24.74 -2.48 -33.31
C GLU A 271 25.54 -1.88 -34.49
N GLU A 272 26.76 -2.37 -34.72
CA GLU A 272 27.65 -1.96 -35.79
C GLU A 272 27.79 -0.43 -35.94
N PRO A 273 28.22 0.29 -34.88
CA PRO A 273 28.38 1.72 -34.96
C PRO A 273 29.51 2.12 -35.91
N THR A 274 29.26 3.13 -36.75
CA THR A 274 30.28 3.71 -37.64
C THR A 274 31.41 4.36 -36.81
N ASP A 275 32.55 4.63 -37.46
CA ASP A 275 33.66 5.28 -36.73
C ASP A 275 33.32 6.70 -36.33
N GLU A 276 32.47 7.39 -37.08
CA GLU A 276 31.91 8.70 -36.67
C GLU A 276 31.11 8.61 -35.39
N ILE A 277 30.20 7.64 -35.30
CA ILE A 277 29.38 7.42 -34.07
C ILE A 277 30.27 7.09 -32.86
N LYS A 278 31.26 6.23 -33.02
CA LYS A 278 32.26 5.91 -31.98
C LYS A 278 33.00 7.14 -31.52
N TRP A 279 33.45 7.97 -32.46
CA TRP A 279 34.18 9.20 -32.17
C TRP A 279 33.28 10.19 -31.40
N LEU A 280 32.05 10.44 -31.88
CA LEU A 280 31.08 11.29 -31.20
C LEU A 280 30.78 10.79 -29.77
N ALA A 281 30.60 9.48 -29.58
CA ALA A 281 30.36 8.87 -28.30
C ALA A 281 31.51 9.14 -27.32
N VAL A 282 32.77 8.99 -27.76
CA VAL A 282 33.95 9.24 -26.94
C VAL A 282 34.15 10.74 -26.66
N GLN A 283 33.82 11.61 -27.59
CA GLN A 283 33.82 13.05 -27.37
C GLN A 283 32.81 13.46 -26.26
N GLN A 284 31.61 12.88 -26.32
CA GLN A 284 30.57 13.17 -25.35
C GLN A 284 30.90 12.55 -23.98
N ASN A 285 31.42 11.31 -23.95
CA ASN A 285 31.80 10.64 -22.72
C ASN A 285 33.01 9.71 -22.97
N SER A 286 34.15 10.00 -22.36
CA SER A 286 35.39 9.22 -22.53
C SER A 286 35.25 7.75 -22.12
N ASP A 287 34.31 7.41 -21.23
CA ASP A 287 34.06 6.02 -20.84
C ASP A 287 33.46 5.17 -21.98
N ALA A 288 32.94 5.78 -23.05
CA ALA A 288 32.55 5.06 -24.28
C ALA A 288 33.71 4.30 -24.91
N MET A 289 34.97 4.72 -24.70
CA MET A 289 36.15 3.98 -25.14
C MET A 289 36.23 2.58 -24.52
N LYS A 290 35.74 2.39 -23.31
CA LYS A 290 35.69 1.06 -22.68
C LYS A 290 34.71 0.11 -23.40
N ILE A 291 33.62 0.65 -23.95
CA ILE A 291 32.62 -0.09 -24.71
C ILE A 291 33.25 -0.54 -26.05
N ILE A 292 33.92 0.38 -26.73
CA ILE A 292 34.61 0.08 -28.01
C ILE A 292 35.67 -1.02 -27.84
N ASN A 293 36.51 -0.90 -26.81
CA ASN A 293 37.57 -1.86 -26.52
C ASN A 293 37.02 -3.25 -26.18
N LYS A 294 35.89 -3.34 -25.50
CA LYS A 294 35.23 -4.60 -25.15
C LYS A 294 34.64 -5.28 -26.39
N SER A 295 34.03 -4.51 -27.31
CA SER A 295 33.51 -5.01 -28.60
C SER A 295 34.63 -5.57 -29.49
N ASN A 296 35.75 -4.84 -29.62
CA ASN A 296 36.89 -5.26 -30.41
C ASN A 296 37.56 -6.56 -29.90
N ARG A 297 37.55 -6.77 -28.57
CA ARG A 297 38.05 -8.01 -27.94
C ARG A 297 37.15 -9.20 -28.23
N LYS A 298 35.81 -9.02 -28.22
CA LYS A 298 34.84 -10.08 -28.54
C LYS A 298 34.99 -10.52 -30.03
N ASN A 299 35.10 -9.55 -30.96
CA ASN A 299 35.27 -9.87 -32.40
C ASN A 299 36.57 -10.62 -32.68
N LYS A 300 37.70 -10.27 -31.99
CA LYS A 300 38.96 -11.01 -32.11
C LYS A 300 38.89 -12.45 -31.58
N MET A 301 38.08 -12.73 -30.58
CA MET A 301 37.91 -14.10 -30.06
C MET A 301 37.08 -14.97 -31.01
N VAL A 302 36.05 -14.42 -31.64
CA VAL A 302 35.22 -15.14 -32.61
C VAL A 302 36.05 -15.49 -33.86
N ASP A 303 36.92 -14.59 -34.33
CA ASP A 303 37.80 -14.85 -35.48
C ASP A 303 38.90 -15.91 -35.20
N CYS A 304 39.20 -16.18 -33.91
CA CYS A 304 40.15 -17.23 -33.52
C CYS A 304 39.50 -18.61 -33.35
N GLU A 305 38.17 -18.69 -33.15
CA GLU A 305 37.45 -19.96 -33.02
C GLU A 305 36.99 -20.53 -34.41
N VAL A 306 37.07 -19.75 -35.49
CA VAL A 306 36.64 -20.14 -36.85
C VAL A 306 37.83 -20.58 -37.71
N LYS A 307 39.05 -20.63 -37.18
CA LYS A 307 40.26 -21.20 -37.81
C LYS A 307 40.66 -22.49 -37.13
#